data_583f1f083a28e5a228b63908e4f3507b
#
_entry.id   583f1f083a28e5a228b63908e4f3507b
#
_cell.length_a   1.000
_cell.length_b   1.000
_cell.length_c   1.000
_cell.angle_alpha   90.00
_cell.angle_beta   90.00
_cell.angle_gamma   90.00
#
_symmetry.space_group_name_H-M   'P 1'
#
loop_
_entity.id
_entity.type
_entity.pdbx_description
1 polymer ?
#
loop_
_entity_poly.entity_id
_entity_poly.type
_entity_poly.pdbx_seq_one_letter_code
_entity_poly.pdbx_strand_id
1 'polypeptide(L)'
;MGSGLGTYIPLALYLAVLASSLRALFGKSDLALYILLFLIPLQTTRYRLEGFFLGSEIIDILWLSIFVGLMLRQGTSAFPKSPIYPYLIALSLLTYFSLWMGSFYLGTDLPIRLSDTRFSDWKNYMVMPMIAIVVAGAVRTKVEMTRVLMVVLASTAVVNWSFFRSTNGRDFSHFSYDLRDAGVIGYAGVNGFAAFIALIVVFFATLLFCYKPKVFRLTLLVLLGFSVYCLLFAFSRGAYFATLAGLSFVAVFCQKKLLIGIAALVICWQLVLPQAVQERINMTYGGSDNTLEPSAADRVTLWEDAMNLYKTNPVLGTGYDTYQFMHRVAEYGDTHNYYVKVMVETGTVGLITLVTLLLRMAFLGLQLYFKADDSFLKGIGLGFCGLMVCALVANCFGDRWTYLQVDGFIWVLLGCVMRGSELAKRPETTREADGIAEDEVARMARNSFSEAGTCLTT
;
A
#
# COMPACT_ATOMS: atom_id res chain seq x y z
N MET A 1 3.75 -2.76 36.79
CA MET A 1 2.54 -3.46 36.32
C MET A 1 1.45 -2.42 36.08
N GLY A 2 1.33 -1.92 34.88
CA GLY A 2 0.30 -0.95 34.52
C GLY A 2 -0.98 -1.69 34.10
N SER A 3 -1.88 -1.89 35.04
CA SER A 3 -3.25 -2.34 34.79
C SER A 3 -4.07 -1.19 34.18
N GLY A 4 -3.64 -0.70 33.02
CA GLY A 4 -4.34 0.37 32.32
C GLY A 4 -5.23 -0.19 31.22
N LEU A 5 -6.24 0.58 30.81
CA LEU A 5 -7.14 0.34 29.67
C LEU A 5 -6.44 -0.24 28.42
N GLY A 6 -5.14 0.05 28.25
CA GLY A 6 -4.30 -0.49 27.15
C GLY A 6 -4.20 -2.01 27.09
N THR A 7 -4.41 -2.73 28.20
CA THR A 7 -4.38 -4.20 28.24
C THR A 7 -5.61 -4.82 27.58
N TYR A 8 -6.74 -4.13 27.59
CA TYR A 8 -8.00 -4.63 27.03
C TYR A 8 -8.21 -4.26 25.56
N ILE A 9 -7.43 -3.32 25.00
CA ILE A 9 -7.55 -2.89 23.61
C ILE A 9 -7.39 -4.05 22.61
N PRO A 10 -6.38 -4.96 22.74
CA PRO A 10 -6.26 -6.09 21.84
C PRO A 10 -7.48 -7.02 21.88
N LEU A 11 -8.00 -7.32 23.08
CA LEU A 11 -9.20 -8.15 23.21
C LEU A 11 -10.43 -7.49 22.58
N ALA A 12 -10.65 -6.21 22.84
CA ALA A 12 -11.76 -5.46 22.25
C ALA A 12 -11.67 -5.44 20.72
N LEU A 13 -10.47 -5.23 20.17
CA LEU A 13 -10.23 -5.26 18.74
C LEU A 13 -10.48 -6.66 18.16
N TYR A 14 -10.00 -7.71 18.81
CA TYR A 14 -10.23 -9.10 18.41
C TYR A 14 -11.73 -9.43 18.36
N LEU A 15 -12.47 -9.07 19.40
CA LEU A 15 -13.93 -9.27 19.46
C LEU A 15 -14.64 -8.45 18.37
N ALA A 16 -14.19 -7.22 18.08
CA ALA A 16 -14.73 -6.40 17.00
C ALA A 16 -14.49 -7.05 15.63
N VAL A 17 -13.31 -7.65 15.41
CA VAL A 17 -13.01 -8.42 14.19
C VAL A 17 -13.98 -9.59 14.06
N LEU A 18 -14.13 -10.42 15.07
CA LEU A 18 -15.03 -11.59 15.01
C LEU A 18 -16.49 -11.18 14.78
N ALA A 19 -16.99 -10.18 15.52
CA ALA A 19 -18.36 -9.69 15.37
C ALA A 19 -18.61 -9.08 14.00
N SER A 20 -17.65 -8.31 13.46
CA SER A 20 -17.77 -7.71 12.14
C SER A 20 -17.68 -8.75 11.03
N SER A 21 -16.84 -9.77 11.18
CA SER A 21 -16.73 -10.88 10.24
C SER A 21 -18.01 -11.71 10.20
N LEU A 22 -18.58 -12.04 11.35
CA LEU A 22 -19.88 -12.70 11.43
C LEU A 22 -20.99 -11.86 10.74
N ARG A 23 -21.02 -10.56 11.02
CA ARG A 23 -21.98 -9.62 10.36
C ARG A 23 -21.78 -9.57 8.85
N ALA A 24 -20.53 -9.65 8.35
CA ALA A 24 -20.20 -9.65 6.93
C ALA A 24 -20.75 -10.89 6.21
N LEU A 25 -20.73 -12.07 6.82
CA LEU A 25 -21.35 -13.29 6.30
C LEU A 25 -22.86 -13.13 6.07
N PHE A 26 -23.52 -12.29 6.89
CA PHE A 26 -24.93 -11.91 6.70
C PHE A 26 -25.14 -10.72 5.74
N GLY A 27 -24.14 -10.35 4.96
CA GLY A 27 -24.20 -9.35 3.89
C GLY A 27 -24.07 -7.90 4.35
N LYS A 28 -23.69 -7.63 5.60
CA LYS A 28 -23.39 -6.30 6.14
C LYS A 28 -21.87 -6.14 6.27
N SER A 29 -21.19 -5.97 5.15
CA SER A 29 -19.72 -6.02 5.03
C SER A 29 -18.99 -4.71 5.40
N ASP A 30 -19.70 -3.61 5.61
CA ASP A 30 -19.15 -2.28 5.84
C ASP A 30 -18.14 -2.22 6.99
N LEU A 31 -18.52 -2.68 8.18
CA LEU A 31 -17.66 -2.63 9.37
C LEU A 31 -16.42 -3.52 9.21
N ALA A 32 -16.59 -4.75 8.71
CA ALA A 32 -15.48 -5.65 8.47
C ALA A 32 -14.49 -5.08 7.44
N LEU A 33 -15.01 -4.43 6.37
CA LEU A 33 -14.19 -3.73 5.40
C LEU A 33 -13.39 -2.60 6.05
N TYR A 34 -14.02 -1.74 6.86
CA TYR A 34 -13.31 -0.63 7.49
C TYR A 34 -12.23 -1.10 8.48
N ILE A 35 -12.51 -2.15 9.26
CA ILE A 35 -11.52 -2.76 10.15
C ILE A 35 -10.37 -3.36 9.35
N LEU A 36 -10.65 -4.10 8.27
CA LEU A 36 -9.65 -4.65 7.37
C LEU A 36 -8.71 -3.55 6.86
N LEU A 37 -9.28 -2.49 6.26
CA LEU A 37 -8.51 -1.40 5.68
C LEU A 37 -7.69 -0.63 6.71
N PHE A 38 -8.26 -0.42 7.91
CA PHE A 38 -7.57 0.25 9.01
C PHE A 38 -6.36 -0.53 9.49
N LEU A 39 -6.45 -1.87 9.54
CA LEU A 39 -5.39 -2.74 10.04
C LEU A 39 -4.28 -3.03 9.03
N ILE A 40 -4.46 -2.76 7.74
CA ILE A 40 -3.46 -3.06 6.70
C ILE A 40 -2.06 -2.55 7.08
N PRO A 41 -1.82 -1.26 7.33
CA PRO A 41 -0.48 -0.77 7.63
C PRO A 41 -0.06 -0.97 9.10
N LEU A 42 -0.97 -1.39 9.98
CA LEU A 42 -0.72 -1.46 11.43
C LEU A 42 -0.21 -2.85 11.84
N GLN A 43 0.94 -3.26 11.32
CA GLN A 43 1.52 -4.59 11.55
C GLN A 43 1.77 -4.88 13.04
N THR A 44 2.38 -3.95 13.77
CA THR A 44 2.65 -4.15 15.20
C THR A 44 1.36 -4.26 16.04
N THR A 45 0.27 -3.64 15.60
CA THR A 45 -1.05 -3.82 16.22
C THR A 45 -1.59 -5.21 15.96
N ARG A 46 -1.42 -5.73 14.73
CA ARG A 46 -1.84 -7.10 14.36
C ARG A 46 -1.09 -8.14 15.19
N TYR A 47 0.22 -8.00 15.39
CA TYR A 47 1.02 -8.93 16.21
C TYR A 47 0.52 -9.07 17.65
N ARG A 48 -0.09 -8.02 18.21
CA ARG A 48 -0.71 -8.13 19.53
C ARG A 48 -1.94 -9.02 19.58
N LEU A 49 -2.49 -9.37 18.43
CA LEU A 49 -3.66 -10.22 18.28
C LEU A 49 -3.28 -11.70 18.11
N GLU A 50 -2.02 -12.01 17.80
CA GLU A 50 -1.52 -13.38 17.61
C GLU A 50 -1.68 -14.26 18.87
N GLY A 51 -1.77 -13.68 20.06
CA GLY A 51 -2.05 -14.39 21.30
C GLY A 51 -3.47 -14.94 21.43
N PHE A 52 -4.39 -14.56 20.52
CA PHE A 52 -5.76 -15.06 20.49
C PHE A 52 -5.92 -16.18 19.46
N PHE A 53 -6.96 -17.01 19.61
CA PHE A 53 -7.28 -18.07 18.65
C PHE A 53 -7.46 -17.50 17.23
N LEU A 54 -6.72 -18.02 16.25
CA LEU A 54 -6.66 -17.49 14.87
C LEU A 54 -6.26 -15.99 14.78
N GLY A 55 -5.61 -15.46 15.80
CA GLY A 55 -5.23 -14.05 15.86
C GLY A 55 -4.19 -13.65 14.80
N SER A 56 -3.35 -14.57 14.33
CA SER A 56 -2.44 -14.38 13.19
C SER A 56 -3.19 -14.21 11.86
N GLU A 57 -4.35 -14.81 11.71
CA GLU A 57 -5.13 -14.89 10.47
C GLU A 57 -6.25 -13.83 10.37
N ILE A 58 -6.16 -12.76 11.16
CA ILE A 58 -7.22 -11.73 11.25
C ILE A 58 -7.54 -11.09 9.90
N ILE A 59 -6.52 -10.82 9.10
CA ILE A 59 -6.70 -10.25 7.76
C ILE A 59 -7.45 -11.26 6.87
N ASP A 60 -7.10 -12.55 6.97
CA ASP A 60 -7.75 -13.62 6.21
C ASP A 60 -9.21 -13.79 6.62
N ILE A 61 -9.49 -13.78 7.92
CA ILE A 61 -10.86 -13.87 8.45
C ILE A 61 -11.72 -12.71 7.92
N LEU A 62 -11.19 -11.48 7.93
CA LEU A 62 -11.91 -10.29 7.49
C LEU A 62 -12.20 -10.35 5.98
N TRP A 63 -11.19 -10.49 5.12
CA TRP A 63 -11.44 -10.46 3.68
C TRP A 63 -12.29 -11.65 3.22
N LEU A 64 -12.05 -12.85 3.78
CA LEU A 64 -12.79 -14.05 3.43
C LEU A 64 -14.26 -13.96 3.84
N SER A 65 -14.55 -13.45 5.05
CA SER A 65 -15.93 -13.27 5.50
C SER A 65 -16.70 -12.27 4.63
N ILE A 66 -16.05 -11.17 4.19
CA ILE A 66 -16.64 -10.22 3.26
C ILE A 66 -16.89 -10.88 1.90
N PHE A 67 -15.89 -11.57 1.36
CA PHE A 67 -15.98 -12.24 0.07
C PHE A 67 -17.12 -13.27 0.05
N VAL A 68 -17.15 -14.16 1.05
CA VAL A 68 -18.20 -15.19 1.19
C VAL A 68 -19.58 -14.53 1.36
N GLY A 69 -19.72 -13.52 2.21
CA GLY A 69 -20.97 -12.80 2.40
C GLY A 69 -21.50 -12.14 1.12
N LEU A 70 -20.61 -11.55 0.31
CA LEU A 70 -20.95 -10.99 -1.00
C LEU A 70 -21.39 -12.10 -1.98
N MET A 71 -20.65 -13.20 -2.05
CA MET A 71 -20.95 -14.32 -2.92
C MET A 71 -22.29 -14.99 -2.58
N LEU A 72 -22.55 -15.24 -1.29
CA LEU A 72 -23.81 -15.87 -0.85
C LEU A 72 -25.06 -15.02 -1.13
N ARG A 73 -24.93 -13.68 -1.07
CA ARG A 73 -26.09 -12.80 -1.21
C ARG A 73 -26.31 -12.29 -2.62
N GLN A 74 -25.27 -12.13 -3.40
CA GLN A 74 -25.34 -11.43 -4.68
C GLN A 74 -24.64 -12.20 -5.80
N GLY A 75 -23.93 -13.27 -5.45
CA GLY A 75 -23.15 -14.03 -6.44
C GLY A 75 -22.09 -13.16 -7.13
N THR A 76 -21.80 -13.50 -8.36
CA THR A 76 -20.79 -12.78 -9.16
C THR A 76 -21.20 -11.35 -9.52
N SER A 77 -22.50 -10.98 -9.38
CA SER A 77 -22.97 -9.62 -9.66
C SER A 77 -22.49 -8.57 -8.64
N ALA A 78 -21.98 -9.02 -7.48
CA ALA A 78 -21.34 -8.13 -6.50
C ALA A 78 -20.10 -7.43 -7.08
N PHE A 79 -19.38 -8.10 -7.99
CA PHE A 79 -18.09 -7.67 -8.48
C PHE A 79 -18.22 -6.94 -9.82
N PRO A 80 -17.54 -5.78 -9.99
CA PRO A 80 -17.58 -5.06 -11.26
C PRO A 80 -16.90 -5.87 -12.36
N LYS A 81 -17.41 -5.79 -13.59
CA LYS A 81 -16.72 -6.35 -14.75
C LYS A 81 -15.43 -5.56 -14.98
N SER A 82 -14.29 -6.16 -14.71
CA SER A 82 -12.99 -5.51 -14.86
C SER A 82 -12.06 -6.34 -15.75
N PRO A 83 -11.35 -5.68 -16.67
CA PRO A 83 -10.37 -6.35 -17.52
C PRO A 83 -9.08 -6.71 -16.80
N ILE A 84 -8.99 -6.48 -15.48
CA ILE A 84 -7.81 -6.84 -14.67
C ILE A 84 -7.83 -8.31 -14.22
N TYR A 85 -9.01 -8.92 -14.10
CA TYR A 85 -9.15 -10.28 -13.57
C TYR A 85 -8.28 -11.34 -14.26
N PRO A 86 -8.20 -11.41 -15.61
CA PRO A 86 -7.34 -12.38 -16.26
C PRO A 86 -5.87 -12.26 -15.86
N TYR A 87 -5.38 -11.04 -15.62
CA TYR A 87 -4.01 -10.79 -15.21
C TYR A 87 -3.76 -11.18 -13.75
N LEU A 88 -4.73 -10.96 -12.86
CA LEU A 88 -4.67 -11.43 -11.48
C LEU A 88 -4.65 -12.96 -11.42
N ILE A 89 -5.50 -13.61 -12.21
CA ILE A 89 -5.54 -15.08 -12.32
C ILE A 89 -4.21 -15.59 -12.89
N ALA A 90 -3.69 -14.98 -13.94
CA ALA A 90 -2.41 -15.37 -14.54
C ALA A 90 -1.25 -15.27 -13.54
N LEU A 91 -1.17 -14.17 -12.77
CA LEU A 91 -0.19 -14.01 -11.70
C LEU A 91 -0.33 -15.12 -10.65
N SER A 92 -1.55 -15.37 -10.16
CA SER A 92 -1.81 -16.36 -9.12
C SER A 92 -1.44 -17.77 -9.57
N LEU A 93 -1.83 -18.16 -10.79
CA LEU A 93 -1.50 -19.47 -11.34
C LEU A 93 -0.01 -19.63 -11.60
N LEU A 94 0.64 -18.61 -12.16
CA LEU A 94 2.07 -18.64 -12.44
C LEU A 94 2.89 -18.74 -11.16
N THR A 95 2.60 -17.91 -10.16
CA THR A 95 3.34 -17.93 -8.89
C THR A 95 3.08 -19.22 -8.11
N TYR A 96 1.87 -19.78 -8.17
CA TYR A 96 1.56 -21.07 -7.56
C TYR A 96 2.32 -22.22 -8.24
N PHE A 97 2.33 -22.26 -9.58
CA PHE A 97 3.13 -23.23 -10.33
C PHE A 97 4.63 -23.08 -10.02
N SER A 98 5.11 -21.84 -9.99
CA SER A 98 6.51 -21.51 -9.67
C SER A 98 6.88 -21.91 -8.24
N LEU A 99 5.94 -21.84 -7.28
CA LEU A 99 6.12 -22.30 -5.91
C LEU A 99 6.43 -23.82 -5.87
N TRP A 100 5.70 -24.62 -6.66
CA TRP A 100 5.96 -26.05 -6.77
C TRP A 100 7.30 -26.34 -7.43
N MET A 101 7.63 -25.63 -8.51
CA MET A 101 8.95 -25.74 -9.14
C MET A 101 10.07 -25.43 -8.15
N GLY A 102 9.89 -24.44 -7.27
CA GLY A 102 10.84 -24.07 -6.24
C GLY A 102 11.14 -25.23 -5.28
N SER A 103 10.16 -26.07 -4.95
CA SER A 103 10.39 -27.26 -4.12
C SER A 103 11.30 -28.27 -4.82
N PHE A 104 11.06 -28.53 -6.10
CA PHE A 104 11.94 -29.41 -6.88
C PHE A 104 13.34 -28.83 -7.01
N TYR A 105 13.46 -27.52 -7.20
CA TYR A 105 14.75 -26.86 -7.33
C TYR A 105 15.56 -26.90 -6.03
N LEU A 106 14.92 -26.70 -4.88
CA LEU A 106 15.55 -26.73 -3.55
C LEU A 106 15.72 -28.15 -2.99
N GLY A 107 15.11 -29.17 -3.62
CA GLY A 107 15.08 -30.54 -3.07
C GLY A 107 14.31 -30.66 -1.76
N THR A 108 13.27 -29.84 -1.57
CA THR A 108 12.43 -29.81 -0.37
C THR A 108 11.06 -30.43 -0.61
N ASP A 109 10.30 -30.69 0.47
CA ASP A 109 8.93 -31.16 0.39
C ASP A 109 8.03 -30.23 -0.40
N LEU A 110 6.95 -30.78 -0.97
CA LEU A 110 5.98 -29.98 -1.71
C LEU A 110 5.22 -29.02 -0.76
N PRO A 111 5.02 -27.75 -1.16
CA PRO A 111 4.42 -26.71 -0.33
C PRO A 111 2.89 -26.83 -0.32
N ILE A 112 2.37 -27.82 0.38
CA ILE A 112 0.93 -28.15 0.44
C ILE A 112 0.30 -27.64 1.74
N ARG A 113 1.11 -27.52 2.81
CA ARG A 113 0.63 -27.21 4.16
C ARG A 113 0.85 -25.73 4.49
N LEU A 114 -0.08 -25.13 5.23
CA LEU A 114 0.08 -23.76 5.78
C LEU A 114 1.27 -23.63 6.75
N SER A 115 1.78 -24.74 7.27
CA SER A 115 3.02 -24.75 8.06
C SER A 115 4.30 -24.63 7.23
N ASP A 116 4.22 -24.78 5.91
CA ASP A 116 5.34 -24.51 5.01
C ASP A 116 5.46 -23.00 4.81
N THR A 117 6.64 -22.46 5.10
CA THR A 117 6.90 -21.00 5.07
C THR A 117 6.63 -20.43 3.68
N ARG A 118 7.09 -21.08 2.60
CA ARG A 118 6.91 -20.60 1.22
C ARG A 118 5.45 -20.61 0.79
N PHE A 119 4.68 -21.64 1.21
CA PHE A 119 3.24 -21.67 0.95
C PHE A 119 2.52 -20.56 1.73
N SER A 120 2.91 -20.30 2.98
CA SER A 120 2.39 -19.20 3.79
C SER A 120 2.70 -17.85 3.16
N ASP A 121 3.93 -17.65 2.68
CA ASP A 121 4.35 -16.40 2.02
C ASP A 121 3.60 -16.19 0.69
N TRP A 122 3.42 -17.25 -0.11
CA TRP A 122 2.59 -17.19 -1.30
C TRP A 122 1.13 -16.85 -0.97
N LYS A 123 0.53 -17.53 0.03
CA LYS A 123 -0.83 -17.22 0.51
C LYS A 123 -0.95 -15.75 0.93
N ASN A 124 -0.01 -15.25 1.73
CA ASN A 124 0.01 -13.88 2.21
C ASN A 124 0.13 -12.87 1.05
N TYR A 125 0.91 -13.21 0.02
CA TYR A 125 0.97 -12.40 -1.20
C TYR A 125 -0.36 -12.37 -1.94
N MET A 126 -1.07 -13.51 -2.03
CA MET A 126 -2.38 -13.60 -2.70
C MET A 126 -3.52 -12.89 -1.93
N VAL A 127 -3.35 -12.59 -0.65
CA VAL A 127 -4.30 -11.74 0.11
C VAL A 127 -4.46 -10.36 -0.54
N MET A 128 -3.40 -9.81 -1.11
CA MET A 128 -3.42 -8.45 -1.68
C MET A 128 -4.36 -8.33 -2.90
N PRO A 129 -4.26 -9.15 -3.95
CA PRO A 129 -5.26 -9.18 -5.01
C PRO A 129 -6.69 -9.41 -4.50
N MET A 130 -6.87 -10.25 -3.49
CA MET A 130 -8.18 -10.49 -2.88
C MET A 130 -8.74 -9.27 -2.19
N ILE A 131 -7.92 -8.44 -1.55
CA ILE A 131 -8.34 -7.14 -1.00
C ILE A 131 -8.92 -6.25 -2.10
N ALA A 132 -8.27 -6.16 -3.27
CA ALA A 132 -8.80 -5.37 -4.39
C ALA A 132 -10.17 -5.87 -4.84
N ILE A 133 -10.35 -7.19 -4.95
CA ILE A 133 -11.61 -7.83 -5.35
C ILE A 133 -12.70 -7.52 -4.30
N VAL A 134 -12.39 -7.69 -3.02
CA VAL A 134 -13.32 -7.47 -1.91
C VAL A 134 -13.73 -6.00 -1.81
N VAL A 135 -12.79 -5.07 -1.93
CA VAL A 135 -13.10 -3.61 -1.97
C VAL A 135 -13.98 -3.29 -3.17
N ALA A 136 -13.65 -3.79 -4.36
CA ALA A 136 -14.43 -3.57 -5.56
C ALA A 136 -15.86 -4.14 -5.44
N GLY A 137 -16.04 -5.25 -4.73
CA GLY A 137 -17.34 -5.88 -4.48
C GLY A 137 -18.17 -5.16 -3.42
N ALA A 138 -17.53 -4.75 -2.32
CA ALA A 138 -18.21 -4.15 -1.17
C ALA A 138 -18.57 -2.67 -1.39
N VAL A 139 -17.73 -1.92 -2.11
CA VAL A 139 -17.98 -0.51 -2.44
C VAL A 139 -18.90 -0.41 -3.65
N ARG A 140 -20.03 0.28 -3.54
CA ARG A 140 -21.05 0.38 -4.61
C ARG A 140 -21.38 1.79 -5.02
N THR A 141 -21.14 2.71 -4.10
CA THR A 141 -21.47 4.12 -4.25
C THR A 141 -20.24 4.97 -4.04
N LYS A 142 -20.29 6.22 -4.50
CA LYS A 142 -19.27 7.22 -4.27
C LYS A 142 -19.13 7.55 -2.77
N VAL A 143 -20.24 7.51 -2.01
CA VAL A 143 -20.24 7.73 -0.55
C VAL A 143 -19.40 6.65 0.14
N GLU A 144 -19.64 5.37 -0.21
CA GLU A 144 -18.87 4.27 0.38
C GLU A 144 -17.39 4.34 -0.01
N MET A 145 -17.08 4.75 -1.25
CA MET A 145 -15.69 5.00 -1.67
C MET A 145 -15.06 6.13 -0.88
N THR A 146 -15.80 7.21 -0.59
CA THR A 146 -15.34 8.29 0.28
C THR A 146 -15.07 7.79 1.70
N ARG A 147 -15.94 6.92 2.26
CA ARG A 147 -15.72 6.30 3.58
C ARG A 147 -14.46 5.42 3.60
N VAL A 148 -14.21 4.64 2.55
CA VAL A 148 -12.96 3.89 2.37
C VAL A 148 -11.75 4.83 2.45
N LEU A 149 -11.78 5.98 1.75
CA LEU A 149 -10.71 6.97 1.83
C LEU A 149 -10.57 7.57 3.24
N MET A 150 -11.68 7.83 3.93
CA MET A 150 -11.60 8.32 5.32
C MET A 150 -10.92 7.31 6.24
N VAL A 151 -11.13 6.02 6.03
CA VAL A 151 -10.42 4.95 6.77
C VAL A 151 -8.93 4.93 6.43
N VAL A 152 -8.57 5.09 5.14
CA VAL A 152 -7.17 5.21 4.70
C VAL A 152 -6.50 6.43 5.35
N LEU A 153 -7.18 7.59 5.39
CA LEU A 153 -6.69 8.79 6.06
C LEU A 153 -6.49 8.56 7.57
N ALA A 154 -7.48 7.95 8.24
CA ALA A 154 -7.41 7.65 9.66
C ALA A 154 -6.28 6.69 10.01
N SER A 155 -6.12 5.61 9.23
CA SER A 155 -5.04 4.65 9.40
C SER A 155 -3.67 5.29 9.17
N THR A 156 -3.54 6.12 8.13
CA THR A 156 -2.30 6.89 7.87
C THR A 156 -1.99 7.87 9.00
N ALA A 157 -3.01 8.52 9.58
CA ALA A 157 -2.82 9.40 10.74
C ALA A 157 -2.22 8.65 11.94
N VAL A 158 -2.67 7.42 12.18
CA VAL A 158 -2.12 6.55 13.24
C VAL A 158 -0.67 6.16 12.93
N VAL A 159 -0.35 5.82 11.67
CA VAL A 159 1.03 5.50 11.24
C VAL A 159 1.94 6.70 11.45
N ASN A 160 1.55 7.87 10.97
CA ASN A 160 2.32 9.11 11.12
C ASN A 160 2.53 9.49 12.60
N TRP A 161 1.45 9.39 13.39
CA TRP A 161 1.51 9.66 14.82
C TRP A 161 2.44 8.71 15.57
N SER A 162 2.37 7.42 15.23
CA SER A 162 3.26 6.42 15.83
C SER A 162 4.73 6.71 15.53
N PHE A 163 5.05 7.06 14.27
CA PHE A 163 6.41 7.46 13.90
C PHE A 163 6.86 8.72 14.66
N PHE A 164 6.02 9.75 14.68
CA PHE A 164 6.33 10.98 15.42
C PHE A 164 6.59 10.68 16.90
N ARG A 165 5.75 9.85 17.51
CA ARG A 165 5.90 9.48 18.93
C ARG A 165 7.20 8.70 19.19
N SER A 166 7.61 7.81 18.28
CA SER A 166 8.85 7.03 18.44
C SER A 166 10.11 7.86 18.20
N THR A 167 10.00 8.95 17.43
CA THR A 167 11.10 9.83 17.07
C THR A 167 11.14 11.13 17.89
N ASN A 168 10.11 11.42 18.64
CA ASN A 168 10.01 12.63 19.46
C ASN A 168 11.12 12.70 20.51
N GLY A 169 11.81 13.82 20.56
CA GLY A 169 12.96 14.04 21.47
C GLY A 169 14.31 13.56 20.94
N ARG A 170 14.35 12.96 19.73
CA ARG A 170 15.63 12.68 19.06
C ARG A 170 16.21 13.94 18.45
N ASP A 171 17.54 14.06 18.47
CA ASP A 171 18.23 15.16 17.82
C ASP A 171 18.41 14.87 16.32
N PHE A 172 17.76 15.66 15.49
CA PHE A 172 17.83 15.60 14.03
C PHE A 172 18.76 16.67 13.42
N SER A 173 19.66 17.27 14.20
CA SER A 173 20.63 18.23 13.69
C SER A 173 21.62 17.58 12.70
N HIS A 174 22.05 16.36 12.99
CA HIS A 174 22.96 15.55 12.16
C HIS A 174 22.38 14.16 11.91
N PHE A 175 22.75 13.54 10.79
CA PHE A 175 22.32 12.17 10.48
C PHE A 175 23.11 11.15 11.28
N SER A 176 22.40 10.20 11.89
CA SER A 176 22.96 8.91 12.35
C SER A 176 22.01 7.76 12.01
N TYR A 177 22.55 6.54 11.91
CA TYR A 177 21.71 5.36 11.60
C TYR A 177 20.70 5.05 12.69
N ASP A 178 20.96 5.41 13.95
CA ASP A 178 20.08 5.20 15.09
C ASP A 178 18.82 6.09 15.07
N LEU A 179 18.83 7.16 14.25
CA LEU A 179 17.67 8.02 14.06
C LEU A 179 16.59 7.38 13.21
N ARG A 180 16.91 6.34 12.44
CA ARG A 180 16.00 5.69 11.53
C ARG A 180 15.01 4.80 12.30
N ASP A 181 13.73 4.93 11.96
CA ASP A 181 12.64 4.21 12.63
C ASP A 181 11.61 3.69 11.59
N ALA A 182 10.99 2.57 11.90
CA ALA A 182 9.96 1.95 11.05
C ALA A 182 8.53 2.18 11.56
N GLY A 183 8.37 2.81 12.73
CA GLY A 183 7.07 3.03 13.36
C GLY A 183 6.29 1.73 13.56
N VAL A 184 5.00 1.75 13.23
CA VAL A 184 4.10 0.58 13.35
C VAL A 184 4.17 -0.39 12.17
N ILE A 185 4.90 -0.07 11.11
CA ILE A 185 5.06 -0.94 9.93
C ILE A 185 6.03 -2.10 10.23
N GLY A 186 6.94 -1.91 11.19
CA GLY A 186 7.72 -2.97 11.83
C GLY A 186 8.55 -3.80 10.87
N TYR A 187 8.10 -5.00 10.54
CA TYR A 187 8.84 -6.01 9.79
C TYR A 187 9.37 -5.57 8.41
N ALA A 188 8.64 -4.70 7.71
CA ALA A 188 9.13 -4.14 6.44
C ALA A 188 10.31 -3.18 6.61
N GLY A 189 10.69 -2.88 7.85
CA GLY A 189 11.82 -2.03 8.20
C GLY A 189 11.62 -0.56 7.80
N VAL A 190 12.66 0.23 8.06
CA VAL A 190 12.63 1.68 7.82
C VAL A 190 12.41 2.02 6.35
N ASN A 191 13.00 1.27 5.43
CA ASN A 191 12.81 1.52 4.00
C ASN A 191 11.40 1.14 3.53
N GLY A 192 10.76 0.14 4.16
CA GLY A 192 9.36 -0.20 3.92
C GLY A 192 8.42 0.90 4.43
N PHE A 193 8.67 1.41 5.64
CA PHE A 193 7.95 2.56 6.17
C PHE A 193 8.06 3.78 5.24
N ALA A 194 9.27 4.13 4.83
CA ALA A 194 9.51 5.26 3.94
C ALA A 194 8.82 5.07 2.57
N ALA A 195 8.80 3.85 2.02
CA ALA A 195 8.08 3.54 0.79
C ALA A 195 6.56 3.72 0.96
N PHE A 196 5.97 3.19 2.05
CA PHE A 196 4.56 3.42 2.37
C PHE A 196 4.23 4.91 2.42
N ILE A 197 5.01 5.71 3.15
CA ILE A 197 4.79 7.16 3.26
C ILE A 197 4.96 7.85 1.91
N ALA A 198 5.92 7.44 1.07
CA ALA A 198 6.09 7.97 -0.28
C ALA A 198 4.84 7.78 -1.14
N LEU A 199 4.23 6.59 -1.11
CA LEU A 199 2.97 6.27 -1.80
C LEU A 199 1.84 7.20 -1.32
N ILE A 200 1.72 7.37 -0.01
CA ILE A 200 0.70 8.21 0.62
C ILE A 200 0.88 9.69 0.25
N VAL A 201 2.10 10.21 0.27
CA VAL A 201 2.39 11.60 -0.10
C VAL A 201 1.95 11.88 -1.54
N VAL A 202 2.29 10.99 -2.49
CA VAL A 202 1.89 11.13 -3.90
C VAL A 202 0.38 11.09 -4.05
N PHE A 203 -0.29 10.14 -3.40
CA PHE A 203 -1.74 9.98 -3.48
C PHE A 203 -2.49 11.17 -2.87
N PHE A 204 -2.11 11.62 -1.66
CA PHE A 204 -2.76 12.74 -0.99
C PHE A 204 -2.51 14.07 -1.72
N ALA A 205 -1.30 14.28 -2.21
CA ALA A 205 -1.01 15.44 -3.03
C ALA A 205 -1.91 15.50 -4.28
N THR A 206 -2.11 14.36 -4.96
CA THR A 206 -3.00 14.29 -6.12
C THR A 206 -4.45 14.61 -5.77
N LEU A 207 -4.98 14.03 -4.68
CA LEU A 207 -6.33 14.34 -4.22
C LEU A 207 -6.48 15.82 -3.84
N LEU A 208 -5.47 16.43 -3.24
CA LEU A 208 -5.49 17.86 -2.87
C LEU A 208 -5.67 18.76 -4.11
N PHE A 209 -5.10 18.38 -5.25
CA PHE A 209 -5.25 19.13 -6.51
C PHE A 209 -6.58 18.84 -7.22
N CYS A 210 -7.03 17.59 -7.20
CA CYS A 210 -8.21 17.18 -7.98
C CYS A 210 -9.53 17.40 -7.24
N TYR A 211 -9.57 17.21 -5.91
CA TYR A 211 -10.80 17.19 -5.12
C TYR A 211 -10.96 18.44 -4.26
N LYS A 212 -12.09 19.17 -4.39
CA LYS A 212 -12.25 20.55 -3.92
C LYS A 212 -12.97 20.80 -2.59
N PRO A 213 -13.69 19.86 -1.92
CA PRO A 213 -14.40 20.17 -0.67
C PRO A 213 -13.46 20.73 0.41
N LYS A 214 -13.80 21.90 0.99
CA LYS A 214 -12.88 22.67 1.87
C LYS A 214 -12.41 21.88 3.11
N VAL A 215 -13.32 21.20 3.80
CA VAL A 215 -12.99 20.42 5.03
C VAL A 215 -12.07 19.25 4.69
N PHE A 216 -12.37 18.52 3.63
CA PHE A 216 -11.54 17.40 3.18
C PHE A 216 -10.13 17.86 2.76
N ARG A 217 -10.03 19.02 2.07
CA ARG A 217 -8.74 19.60 1.69
C ARG A 217 -7.91 20.00 2.89
N LEU A 218 -8.51 20.57 3.95
CA LEU A 218 -7.77 20.90 5.18
C LEU A 218 -7.22 19.64 5.85
N THR A 219 -8.03 18.61 5.97
CA THR A 219 -7.58 17.30 6.51
C THR A 219 -6.45 16.72 5.70
N LEU A 220 -6.57 16.72 4.36
CA LEU A 220 -5.51 16.26 3.46
C LEU A 220 -4.23 17.08 3.62
N LEU A 221 -4.33 18.41 3.71
CA LEU A 221 -3.17 19.29 3.85
C LEU A 221 -2.40 19.01 5.14
N VAL A 222 -3.11 18.87 6.26
CA VAL A 222 -2.50 18.56 7.57
C VAL A 222 -1.83 17.19 7.53
N LEU A 223 -2.52 16.16 7.02
CA LEU A 223 -1.96 14.81 6.93
C LEU A 223 -0.81 14.73 5.92
N LEU A 224 -0.89 15.45 4.80
CA LEU A 224 0.19 15.53 3.82
C LEU A 224 1.43 16.16 4.44
N GLY A 225 1.29 17.29 5.14
CA GLY A 225 2.41 17.94 5.85
C GLY A 225 3.06 16.98 6.85
N PHE A 226 2.24 16.26 7.62
CA PHE A 226 2.73 15.28 8.58
C PHE A 226 3.40 14.06 7.90
N SER A 227 2.84 13.60 6.77
CA SER A 227 3.46 12.51 5.97
C SER A 227 4.79 12.96 5.34
N VAL A 228 4.90 14.21 4.88
CA VAL A 228 6.17 14.77 4.38
C VAL A 228 7.22 14.82 5.49
N TYR A 229 6.85 15.22 6.70
CA TYR A 229 7.72 15.13 7.88
C TYR A 229 8.23 13.69 8.08
N CYS A 230 7.31 12.72 8.12
CA CYS A 230 7.68 11.31 8.28
C CYS A 230 8.59 10.81 7.15
N LEU A 231 8.33 11.22 5.91
CA LEU A 231 9.16 10.86 4.75
C LEU A 231 10.59 11.39 4.89
N LEU A 232 10.76 12.67 5.24
CA LEU A 232 12.07 13.30 5.38
C LEU A 232 12.89 12.61 6.47
N PHE A 233 12.32 12.39 7.64
CA PHE A 233 13.01 11.82 8.79
C PHE A 233 13.04 10.27 8.83
N ALA A 234 12.49 9.60 7.82
CA ALA A 234 12.76 8.18 7.56
C ALA A 234 14.13 7.95 6.89
N PHE A 235 14.78 9.00 6.38
CA PHE A 235 16.12 8.95 5.78
C PHE A 235 16.30 7.88 4.70
N SER A 236 15.32 7.71 3.81
CA SER A 236 15.36 6.74 2.71
C SER A 236 15.47 7.42 1.35
N ARG A 237 16.68 7.39 0.77
CA ARG A 237 16.95 7.97 -0.56
C ARG A 237 16.04 7.41 -1.65
N GLY A 238 15.83 6.08 -1.64
CA GLY A 238 14.93 5.43 -2.61
C GLY A 238 13.49 5.93 -2.53
N ALA A 239 12.99 6.21 -1.30
CA ALA A 239 11.65 6.78 -1.10
C ALA A 239 11.56 8.23 -1.60
N TYR A 240 12.60 9.05 -1.44
CA TYR A 240 12.64 10.40 -2.00
C TYR A 240 12.55 10.38 -3.53
N PHE A 241 13.35 9.52 -4.19
CA PHE A 241 13.29 9.34 -5.65
C PHE A 241 11.93 8.85 -6.11
N ALA A 242 11.35 7.86 -5.42
CA ALA A 242 10.04 7.34 -5.72
C ALA A 242 8.95 8.41 -5.62
N THR A 243 9.00 9.24 -4.56
CA THR A 243 8.07 10.37 -4.37
C THR A 243 8.19 11.39 -5.49
N LEU A 244 9.42 11.79 -5.84
CA LEU A 244 9.65 12.75 -6.92
C LEU A 244 9.14 12.22 -8.26
N ALA A 245 9.37 10.94 -8.56
CA ALA A 245 8.87 10.31 -9.79
C ALA A 245 7.34 10.31 -9.85
N GLY A 246 6.67 9.89 -8.77
CA GLY A 246 5.21 9.87 -8.67
C GLY A 246 4.59 11.28 -8.78
N LEU A 247 5.15 12.26 -8.07
CA LEU A 247 4.69 13.66 -8.14
C LEU A 247 4.94 14.26 -9.52
N SER A 248 6.07 13.98 -10.15
CA SER A 248 6.37 14.44 -11.52
C SER A 248 5.38 13.89 -12.53
N PHE A 249 5.03 12.60 -12.42
CA PHE A 249 4.00 12.01 -13.24
C PHE A 249 2.64 12.72 -13.06
N VAL A 250 2.20 12.92 -11.82
CA VAL A 250 0.95 13.61 -11.51
C VAL A 250 0.96 15.06 -12.05
N ALA A 251 2.09 15.75 -11.90
CA ALA A 251 2.23 17.14 -12.35
C ALA A 251 2.03 17.30 -13.88
N VAL A 252 2.44 16.31 -14.68
CA VAL A 252 2.21 16.32 -16.14
C VAL A 252 0.72 16.39 -16.48
N PHE A 253 -0.12 15.71 -15.70
CA PHE A 253 -1.57 15.61 -15.97
C PHE A 253 -2.40 16.69 -15.25
N CYS A 254 -2.04 17.04 -14.00
CA CYS A 254 -2.78 18.03 -13.21
C CYS A 254 -2.41 19.46 -13.55
N GLN A 255 -1.12 19.80 -13.42
CA GLN A 255 -0.66 21.16 -13.53
C GLN A 255 0.84 21.22 -13.84
N LYS A 256 1.18 21.48 -15.09
CA LYS A 256 2.59 21.52 -15.56
C LYS A 256 3.49 22.49 -14.77
N LYS A 257 2.93 23.54 -14.16
CA LYS A 257 3.67 24.46 -13.29
C LYS A 257 4.28 23.77 -12.06
N LEU A 258 3.69 22.64 -11.59
CA LEU A 258 4.27 21.85 -10.50
C LEU A 258 5.62 21.24 -10.89
N LEU A 259 5.85 20.94 -12.17
CA LEU A 259 7.16 20.45 -12.63
C LEU A 259 8.25 21.50 -12.39
N ILE A 260 7.93 22.80 -12.55
CA ILE A 260 8.86 23.89 -12.25
C ILE A 260 9.17 23.91 -10.75
N GLY A 261 8.14 23.75 -9.90
CA GLY A 261 8.34 23.66 -8.45
C GLY A 261 9.18 22.44 -8.03
N ILE A 262 8.95 21.27 -8.66
CA ILE A 262 9.74 20.06 -8.41
C ILE A 262 11.19 20.27 -8.89
N ALA A 263 11.40 20.85 -10.08
CA ALA A 263 12.73 21.19 -10.59
C ALA A 263 13.46 22.18 -9.67
N ALA A 264 12.78 23.23 -9.21
CA ALA A 264 13.32 24.18 -8.25
C ALA A 264 13.70 23.51 -6.93
N LEU A 265 12.85 22.60 -6.40
CA LEU A 265 13.16 21.80 -5.20
C LEU A 265 14.42 20.94 -5.42
N VAL A 266 14.55 20.29 -6.58
CA VAL A 266 15.71 19.46 -6.92
C VAL A 266 16.98 20.30 -7.09
N ILE A 267 16.89 21.52 -7.62
CA ILE A 267 18.05 22.40 -7.78
C ILE A 267 18.44 23.02 -6.43
N CYS A 268 17.46 23.46 -5.66
CA CYS A 268 17.67 24.20 -4.40
C CYS A 268 17.55 23.29 -3.15
N TRP A 269 17.65 21.97 -3.28
CA TRP A 269 17.42 21.03 -2.18
C TRP A 269 18.27 21.30 -0.94
N GLN A 270 19.50 21.76 -1.11
CA GLN A 270 20.39 22.11 -0.01
C GLN A 270 19.92 23.33 0.80
N LEU A 271 19.11 24.22 0.21
CA LEU A 271 18.53 25.38 0.91
C LEU A 271 17.24 25.05 1.64
N VAL A 272 16.54 23.98 1.20
CA VAL A 272 15.17 23.66 1.66
C VAL A 272 15.17 22.49 2.64
N LEU A 273 16.02 21.48 2.44
CA LEU A 273 16.00 20.28 3.26
C LEU A 273 16.77 20.43 4.58
N PRO A 274 16.35 19.79 5.68
CA PRO A 274 17.09 19.76 6.93
C PRO A 274 18.50 19.19 6.74
N GLN A 275 19.46 19.66 7.54
CA GLN A 275 20.88 19.26 7.43
C GLN A 275 21.07 17.74 7.48
N ALA A 276 20.46 17.05 8.44
CA ALA A 276 20.56 15.59 8.54
C ALA A 276 20.09 14.86 7.28
N VAL A 277 19.06 15.40 6.58
CA VAL A 277 18.58 14.84 5.31
C VAL A 277 19.61 15.07 4.20
N GLN A 278 20.22 16.26 4.17
CA GLN A 278 21.31 16.58 3.23
C GLN A 278 22.50 15.67 3.41
N GLU A 279 22.93 15.47 4.66
CA GLU A 279 24.02 14.54 5.01
C GLU A 279 23.69 13.13 4.50
N ARG A 280 22.46 12.64 4.74
CA ARG A 280 22.03 11.32 4.26
C ARG A 280 22.07 11.18 2.75
N ILE A 281 21.70 12.21 2.00
CA ILE A 281 21.75 12.22 0.53
C ILE A 281 23.21 12.20 0.07
N ASN A 282 24.07 13.04 0.66
CA ASN A 282 25.48 13.16 0.30
C ASN A 282 26.29 11.88 0.59
N MET A 283 25.87 11.06 1.57
CA MET A 283 26.51 9.76 1.87
C MET A 283 26.42 8.74 0.74
N THR A 284 25.80 9.05 -0.40
CA THR A 284 25.73 8.13 -1.55
C THR A 284 27.13 7.84 -2.12
N TYR A 285 27.99 8.85 -2.11
CA TYR A 285 29.40 8.74 -2.45
C TYR A 285 30.18 9.16 -1.19
N GLY A 286 30.54 8.18 -0.37
CA GLY A 286 31.17 8.45 0.91
C GLY A 286 32.57 7.91 0.96
N GLY A 287 33.53 8.82 1.07
CA GLY A 287 34.93 8.53 1.33
C GLY A 287 35.91 9.34 0.47
N SER A 288 37.14 9.48 0.90
CA SER A 288 38.23 10.12 0.17
C SER A 288 38.51 9.49 -1.21
N ASP A 289 38.00 8.28 -1.47
CA ASP A 289 38.31 7.46 -2.64
C ASP A 289 37.17 7.33 -3.65
N ASN A 290 36.11 8.14 -3.52
CA ASN A 290 34.96 8.11 -4.42
C ASN A 290 34.25 6.73 -4.55
N THR A 291 34.40 5.88 -3.52
CA THR A 291 33.79 4.55 -3.48
C THR A 291 32.30 4.64 -3.09
N LEU A 292 31.51 3.69 -3.59
CA LEU A 292 30.09 3.57 -3.21
C LEU A 292 29.98 3.28 -1.71
N GLU A 293 28.95 3.85 -1.07
CA GLU A 293 28.57 3.46 0.29
C GLU A 293 28.39 1.93 0.38
N PRO A 294 28.81 1.27 1.47
CA PRO A 294 28.75 -0.19 1.61
C PRO A 294 27.39 -0.79 1.21
N SER A 295 26.29 -0.17 1.65
CA SER A 295 24.93 -0.66 1.31
C SER A 295 24.58 -0.53 -0.18
N ALA A 296 25.27 0.29 -0.95
CA ALA A 296 25.12 0.37 -2.39
C ALA A 296 26.02 -0.64 -3.10
N ALA A 297 27.22 -0.87 -2.59
CA ALA A 297 28.15 -1.89 -3.09
C ALA A 297 27.59 -3.30 -2.90
N ASP A 298 27.02 -3.60 -1.73
CA ASP A 298 26.36 -4.88 -1.44
C ASP A 298 25.24 -5.20 -2.46
N ARG A 299 24.46 -4.18 -2.88
CA ARG A 299 23.41 -4.36 -3.89
C ARG A 299 23.98 -4.76 -5.25
N VAL A 300 25.10 -4.18 -5.66
CA VAL A 300 25.74 -4.55 -6.93
C VAL A 300 26.14 -6.02 -6.89
N THR A 301 26.77 -6.47 -5.81
CA THR A 301 27.15 -7.88 -5.60
C THR A 301 25.94 -8.80 -5.62
N LEU A 302 24.86 -8.41 -4.95
CA LEU A 302 23.57 -9.15 -4.95
C LEU A 302 22.99 -9.28 -6.36
N TRP A 303 23.02 -8.21 -7.15
CA TRP A 303 22.47 -8.22 -8.51
C TRP A 303 23.35 -9.03 -9.46
N GLU A 304 24.66 -9.00 -9.32
CA GLU A 304 25.59 -9.82 -10.11
C GLU A 304 25.35 -11.31 -9.83
N ASP A 305 25.25 -11.72 -8.57
CA ASP A 305 24.94 -13.09 -8.19
C ASP A 305 23.56 -13.52 -8.70
N ALA A 306 22.55 -12.69 -8.47
CA ALA A 306 21.19 -12.94 -8.95
C ALA A 306 21.15 -13.08 -10.48
N MET A 307 21.87 -12.24 -11.21
CA MET A 307 21.92 -12.31 -12.66
C MET A 307 22.65 -13.58 -13.15
N ASN A 308 23.69 -14.03 -12.46
CA ASN A 308 24.35 -15.29 -12.76
C ASN A 308 23.43 -16.48 -12.52
N LEU A 309 22.62 -16.45 -11.48
CA LEU A 309 21.60 -17.46 -11.21
C LEU A 309 20.49 -17.44 -12.27
N TYR A 310 20.01 -16.27 -12.68
CA TYR A 310 19.04 -16.12 -13.77
C TYR A 310 19.50 -16.75 -15.08
N LYS A 311 20.78 -16.60 -15.45
CA LYS A 311 21.34 -17.20 -16.69
C LYS A 311 21.22 -18.73 -16.71
N THR A 312 21.16 -19.39 -15.56
CA THR A 312 21.00 -20.86 -15.49
C THR A 312 19.56 -21.31 -15.70
N ASN A 313 18.57 -20.45 -15.37
CA ASN A 313 17.14 -20.74 -15.47
C ASN A 313 16.35 -19.55 -16.05
N PRO A 314 16.60 -19.11 -17.28
CA PRO A 314 16.12 -17.80 -17.77
C PRO A 314 14.62 -17.75 -18.06
N VAL A 315 13.97 -18.88 -18.32
CA VAL A 315 12.57 -18.93 -18.78
C VAL A 315 11.59 -18.91 -17.59
N LEU A 316 11.75 -19.85 -16.66
CA LEU A 316 10.83 -20.09 -15.53
C LEU A 316 11.46 -19.77 -14.17
N GLY A 317 12.75 -19.43 -14.12
CA GLY A 317 13.46 -19.14 -12.89
C GLY A 317 13.73 -20.38 -12.02
N THR A 318 14.08 -20.12 -10.77
CA THR A 318 14.38 -21.16 -9.75
C THR A 318 13.15 -21.61 -8.97
N GLY A 319 12.06 -20.88 -9.07
CA GLY A 319 10.83 -21.08 -8.32
C GLY A 319 10.51 -19.90 -7.39
N TYR A 320 9.22 -19.64 -7.18
CA TYR A 320 8.75 -18.57 -6.32
C TYR A 320 9.33 -18.70 -4.91
N ASP A 321 9.83 -17.59 -4.39
CA ASP A 321 10.37 -17.42 -3.04
C ASP A 321 11.53 -18.36 -2.70
N THR A 322 12.34 -18.74 -3.69
CA THR A 322 13.49 -19.65 -3.49
C THR A 322 14.76 -18.93 -3.10
N TYR A 323 14.94 -17.66 -3.55
CA TYR A 323 16.21 -16.94 -3.40
C TYR A 323 16.64 -16.80 -1.93
N GLN A 324 15.70 -16.52 -1.03
CA GLN A 324 15.95 -16.37 0.40
C GLN A 324 16.46 -17.66 1.09
N PHE A 325 16.12 -18.84 0.55
CA PHE A 325 16.52 -20.14 1.12
C PHE A 325 17.86 -20.63 0.59
N MET A 326 18.42 -19.97 -0.43
CA MET A 326 19.71 -20.39 -1.02
C MET A 326 20.93 -19.83 -0.29
N HIS A 327 20.77 -18.79 0.53
CA HIS A 327 21.86 -18.14 1.28
C HIS A 327 23.11 -17.85 0.42
N ARG A 328 22.91 -17.26 -0.77
CA ARG A 328 23.96 -17.15 -1.80
C ARG A 328 24.95 -16.04 -1.52
N VAL A 329 24.49 -14.92 -0.95
CA VAL A 329 25.33 -13.75 -0.69
C VAL A 329 25.21 -13.38 0.78
N ALA A 330 26.20 -13.74 1.58
CA ALA A 330 26.25 -13.48 3.01
C ALA A 330 24.91 -13.83 3.71
N GLU A 331 24.42 -12.94 4.56
CA GLU A 331 23.13 -13.14 5.29
C GLU A 331 21.92 -12.56 4.54
N TYR A 332 22.10 -12.09 3.30
CA TYR A 332 21.02 -11.48 2.54
C TYR A 332 20.06 -12.53 1.96
N GLY A 333 18.81 -12.51 2.41
CA GLY A 333 17.71 -13.31 1.85
C GLY A 333 16.95 -12.61 0.71
N ASP A 334 17.33 -11.35 0.34
CA ASP A 334 16.65 -10.55 -0.66
C ASP A 334 17.64 -9.87 -1.60
N THR A 335 17.29 -9.78 -2.88
CA THR A 335 18.09 -9.09 -3.91
C THR A 335 18.08 -7.56 -3.77
N HIS A 336 17.31 -6.99 -2.86
CA HIS A 336 17.08 -5.55 -2.73
C HIS A 336 16.61 -4.85 -4.03
N ASN A 337 15.99 -5.63 -4.92
CA ASN A 337 15.32 -5.16 -6.14
C ASN A 337 14.25 -6.19 -6.52
N TYR A 338 12.98 -5.80 -6.40
CA TYR A 338 11.87 -6.71 -6.63
C TYR A 338 11.83 -7.29 -8.05
N TYR A 339 12.21 -6.50 -9.07
CA TYR A 339 12.23 -6.98 -10.44
C TYR A 339 13.31 -8.04 -10.68
N VAL A 340 14.47 -7.86 -10.07
CA VAL A 340 15.55 -8.85 -10.09
C VAL A 340 15.10 -10.12 -9.37
N LYS A 341 14.45 -10.00 -8.19
CA LYS A 341 13.88 -11.14 -7.45
C LYS A 341 12.91 -11.92 -8.34
N VAL A 342 11.92 -11.24 -8.91
CA VAL A 342 10.92 -11.87 -9.79
C VAL A 342 11.58 -12.55 -10.99
N MET A 343 12.56 -11.89 -11.60
CA MET A 343 13.26 -12.43 -12.76
C MET A 343 14.04 -13.70 -12.42
N VAL A 344 14.70 -13.74 -11.27
CA VAL A 344 15.44 -14.92 -10.81
C VAL A 344 14.51 -16.06 -10.42
N GLU A 345 13.45 -15.76 -9.68
CA GLU A 345 12.55 -16.77 -9.11
C GLU A 345 11.51 -17.31 -10.10
N THR A 346 11.00 -16.44 -10.99
CA THR A 346 9.92 -16.82 -11.93
C THR A 346 10.30 -16.66 -13.39
N GLY A 347 11.56 -16.33 -13.65
CA GLY A 347 12.12 -16.20 -14.99
C GLY A 347 11.56 -15.03 -15.78
N THR A 348 11.87 -15.01 -17.07
CA THR A 348 11.34 -14.03 -18.02
C THR A 348 9.81 -14.07 -18.08
N VAL A 349 9.21 -15.26 -17.99
CA VAL A 349 7.74 -15.43 -18.03
C VAL A 349 7.09 -14.71 -16.85
N GLY A 350 7.64 -14.86 -15.65
CA GLY A 350 7.14 -14.17 -14.46
C GLY A 350 7.31 -12.66 -14.53
N LEU A 351 8.46 -12.19 -14.99
CA LEU A 351 8.73 -10.77 -15.16
C LEU A 351 7.76 -10.14 -16.19
N ILE A 352 7.53 -10.77 -17.34
CA ILE A 352 6.57 -10.31 -18.34
C ILE A 352 5.15 -10.27 -17.75
N THR A 353 4.74 -11.31 -17.02
CA THR A 353 3.42 -11.38 -16.38
C THR A 353 3.25 -10.24 -15.37
N LEU A 354 4.24 -10.01 -14.51
CA LEU A 354 4.23 -8.90 -13.55
C LEU A 354 4.15 -7.54 -14.24
N VAL A 355 5.04 -7.28 -15.19
CA VAL A 355 5.08 -5.99 -15.92
C VAL A 355 3.75 -5.74 -16.63
N THR A 356 3.19 -6.76 -17.27
CA THR A 356 1.90 -6.66 -17.97
C THR A 356 0.77 -6.34 -16.99
N LEU A 357 0.74 -6.97 -15.81
CA LEU A 357 -0.20 -6.65 -14.74
C LEU A 357 -0.06 -5.19 -14.29
N LEU A 358 1.17 -4.75 -13.98
CA LEU A 358 1.44 -3.39 -13.50
C LEU A 358 1.03 -2.32 -14.53
N LEU A 359 1.35 -2.54 -15.80
CA LEU A 359 0.92 -1.68 -16.90
C LEU A 359 -0.61 -1.66 -17.02
N ARG A 360 -1.25 -2.82 -16.86
CA ARG A 360 -2.71 -2.91 -16.92
C ARG A 360 -3.40 -2.19 -15.77
N MET A 361 -2.85 -2.28 -14.56
CA MET A 361 -3.31 -1.53 -13.38
C MET A 361 -3.20 -0.02 -13.64
N ALA A 362 -2.04 0.47 -14.06
CA ALA A 362 -1.82 1.88 -14.39
C ALA A 362 -2.78 2.36 -15.50
N PHE A 363 -2.96 1.56 -16.55
CA PHE A 363 -3.88 1.90 -17.64
C PHE A 363 -5.34 2.00 -17.17
N LEU A 364 -5.77 1.14 -16.26
CA LEU A 364 -7.12 1.21 -15.68
C LEU A 364 -7.33 2.52 -14.89
N GLY A 365 -6.32 2.94 -14.13
CA GLY A 365 -6.35 4.23 -13.43
C GLY A 365 -6.40 5.42 -14.40
N LEU A 366 -5.61 5.41 -15.47
CA LEU A 366 -5.66 6.44 -16.52
C LEU A 366 -7.01 6.45 -17.24
N GLN A 367 -7.57 5.28 -17.52
CA GLN A 367 -8.92 5.20 -18.12
C GLN A 367 -9.97 5.85 -17.21
N LEU A 368 -9.91 5.63 -15.90
CA LEU A 368 -10.81 6.28 -14.96
C LEU A 368 -10.61 7.79 -14.97
N TYR A 369 -9.36 8.27 -14.93
CA TYR A 369 -9.05 9.70 -14.96
C TYR A 369 -9.63 10.39 -16.19
N PHE A 370 -9.46 9.80 -17.39
CA PHE A 370 -9.92 10.41 -18.63
C PHE A 370 -11.43 10.27 -18.89
N LYS A 371 -12.07 9.19 -18.39
CA LYS A 371 -13.48 8.90 -18.68
C LYS A 371 -14.44 9.40 -17.61
N ALA A 372 -13.98 9.65 -16.40
CA ALA A 372 -14.85 10.20 -15.36
C ALA A 372 -15.07 11.70 -15.59
N ASP A 373 -16.30 12.17 -15.37
CA ASP A 373 -16.62 13.61 -15.31
C ASP A 373 -16.37 14.17 -13.91
N ASP A 374 -16.63 13.34 -12.91
CA ASP A 374 -16.54 13.67 -11.50
C ASP A 374 -15.08 13.88 -11.04
N SER A 375 -14.84 15.00 -10.35
CA SER A 375 -13.50 15.40 -9.89
C SER A 375 -12.90 14.44 -8.85
N PHE A 376 -13.75 13.78 -8.04
CA PHE A 376 -13.31 12.81 -7.06
C PHE A 376 -12.82 11.52 -7.74
N LEU A 377 -13.60 10.99 -8.70
CA LEU A 377 -13.20 9.81 -9.47
C LEU A 377 -11.94 10.08 -10.32
N LYS A 378 -11.81 11.30 -10.89
CA LYS A 378 -10.57 11.73 -11.54
C LYS A 378 -9.39 11.71 -10.57
N GLY A 379 -9.59 12.23 -9.37
CA GLY A 379 -8.57 12.23 -8.32
C GLY A 379 -8.14 10.82 -7.91
N ILE A 380 -9.08 9.88 -7.77
CA ILE A 380 -8.81 8.47 -7.50
C ILE A 380 -7.98 7.85 -8.64
N GLY A 381 -8.41 8.03 -9.91
CA GLY A 381 -7.73 7.46 -11.07
C GLY A 381 -6.30 7.96 -11.22
N LEU A 382 -6.10 9.28 -11.21
CA LEU A 382 -4.78 9.89 -11.36
C LEU A 382 -3.90 9.65 -10.13
N GLY A 383 -4.47 9.73 -8.91
CA GLY A 383 -3.76 9.44 -7.68
C GLY A 383 -3.26 8.02 -7.62
N PHE A 384 -4.07 7.07 -8.07
CA PHE A 384 -3.66 5.68 -8.23
C PHE A 384 -2.49 5.52 -9.23
N CYS A 385 -2.53 6.22 -10.37
CA CYS A 385 -1.43 6.15 -11.33
C CYS A 385 -0.14 6.76 -10.79
N GLY A 386 -0.21 7.91 -10.11
CA GLY A 386 0.95 8.53 -9.48
C GLY A 386 1.57 7.63 -8.41
N LEU A 387 0.72 7.01 -7.59
CA LEU A 387 1.12 6.04 -6.59
C LEU A 387 1.74 4.78 -7.23
N MET A 388 1.21 4.28 -8.36
CA MET A 388 1.81 3.18 -9.12
C MET A 388 3.21 3.54 -9.62
N VAL A 389 3.42 4.74 -10.18
CA VAL A 389 4.77 5.20 -10.60
C VAL A 389 5.71 5.26 -9.40
N CYS A 390 5.24 5.78 -8.26
CA CYS A 390 6.01 5.78 -7.02
C CYS A 390 6.39 4.36 -6.59
N ALA A 391 5.45 3.41 -6.60
CA ALA A 391 5.68 2.01 -6.26
C ALA A 391 6.69 1.34 -7.21
N LEU A 392 6.56 1.58 -8.51
CA LEU A 392 7.51 1.06 -9.51
C LEU A 392 8.94 1.48 -9.21
N VAL A 393 9.16 2.73 -8.86
CA VAL A 393 10.50 3.25 -8.52
C VAL A 393 10.96 2.72 -7.15
N ALA A 394 10.07 2.67 -6.14
CA ALA A 394 10.43 2.16 -4.81
C ALA A 394 10.89 0.70 -4.85
N ASN A 395 10.29 -0.11 -5.73
CA ASN A 395 10.62 -1.53 -5.91
C ASN A 395 11.96 -1.79 -6.64
N CYS A 396 12.57 -0.77 -7.25
CA CYS A 396 13.96 -0.85 -7.71
C CYS A 396 14.98 -0.85 -6.56
N PHE A 397 14.56 -0.42 -5.35
CA PHE A 397 15.44 -0.27 -4.18
C PHE A 397 15.13 -1.28 -3.07
N GLY A 398 14.39 -2.33 -3.34
CA GLY A 398 14.06 -3.43 -2.44
C GLY A 398 12.73 -4.07 -2.82
N ASP A 399 12.44 -5.23 -2.27
CA ASP A 399 11.11 -5.80 -2.35
C ASP A 399 10.19 -4.99 -1.41
N ARG A 400 9.22 -4.29 -1.99
CA ARG A 400 8.14 -3.58 -1.29
C ARG A 400 6.78 -4.16 -1.66
N TRP A 401 6.73 -4.85 -2.81
CA TRP A 401 5.52 -5.34 -3.42
C TRP A 401 4.87 -6.51 -2.66
N THR A 402 5.67 -7.35 -2.01
CA THR A 402 5.16 -8.52 -1.27
C THR A 402 4.69 -8.19 0.15
N TYR A 403 4.95 -6.98 0.65
CA TYR A 403 4.59 -6.58 2.01
C TYR A 403 3.22 -5.90 2.06
N LEU A 404 2.20 -6.60 2.58
CA LEU A 404 0.84 -6.09 2.75
C LEU A 404 0.79 -4.71 3.45
N GLN A 405 1.59 -4.50 4.48
CA GLN A 405 1.62 -3.24 5.23
C GLN A 405 2.21 -2.06 4.45
N VAL A 406 2.94 -2.32 3.37
CA VAL A 406 3.53 -1.30 2.50
C VAL A 406 2.62 -1.01 1.31
N ASP A 407 2.32 -2.03 0.53
CA ASP A 407 1.64 -1.92 -0.76
C ASP A 407 0.14 -2.26 -0.70
N GLY A 408 -0.38 -2.66 0.47
CA GLY A 408 -1.79 -3.03 0.62
C GLY A 408 -2.77 -1.94 0.18
N PHE A 409 -2.42 -0.66 0.35
CA PHE A 409 -3.26 0.44 -0.13
C PHE A 409 -3.26 0.61 -1.64
N ILE A 410 -2.26 0.10 -2.37
CA ILE A 410 -2.32 0.00 -3.84
C ILE A 410 -3.51 -0.88 -4.23
N TRP A 411 -3.66 -2.03 -3.57
CA TRP A 411 -4.74 -2.98 -3.86
C TRP A 411 -6.10 -2.47 -3.42
N VAL A 412 -6.18 -1.75 -2.30
CA VAL A 412 -7.40 -1.04 -1.88
C VAL A 412 -7.83 -0.03 -2.95
N LEU A 413 -6.90 0.78 -3.43
CA LEU A 413 -7.16 1.78 -4.45
C LEU A 413 -7.44 1.17 -5.82
N LEU A 414 -6.82 0.02 -6.16
CA LEU A 414 -7.20 -0.74 -7.35
C LEU A 414 -8.67 -1.16 -7.28
N GLY A 415 -9.15 -1.65 -6.13
CA GLY A 415 -10.56 -1.95 -5.92
C GLY A 415 -11.46 -0.74 -6.13
N CYS A 416 -11.05 0.43 -5.61
CA CYS A 416 -11.76 1.70 -5.86
C CYS A 416 -11.75 2.10 -7.34
N VAL A 417 -10.63 1.91 -8.05
CA VAL A 417 -10.52 2.20 -9.50
C VAL A 417 -11.39 1.26 -10.32
N MET A 418 -11.42 -0.03 -9.97
CA MET A 418 -12.29 -1.02 -10.63
C MET A 418 -13.77 -0.61 -10.52
N ARG A 419 -14.24 -0.30 -9.31
CA ARG A 419 -15.61 0.16 -9.07
C ARG A 419 -15.88 1.55 -9.64
N GLY A 420 -14.95 2.49 -9.48
CA GLY A 420 -15.03 3.83 -10.05
C GLY A 420 -15.19 3.82 -11.57
N SER A 421 -14.52 2.88 -12.26
CA SER A 421 -14.67 2.71 -13.72
C SER A 421 -16.08 2.24 -14.12
N GLU A 422 -16.80 1.55 -13.26
CA GLU A 422 -18.20 1.20 -13.47
C GLU A 422 -19.13 2.38 -13.15
N LEU A 423 -18.89 3.06 -12.03
CA LEU A 423 -19.67 4.24 -11.64
C LEU A 423 -19.57 5.36 -12.69
N ALA A 424 -18.39 5.55 -13.28
CA ALA A 424 -18.19 6.54 -14.34
C ALA A 424 -18.99 6.27 -15.63
N LYS A 425 -19.48 5.04 -15.84
CA LYS A 425 -20.28 4.66 -17.01
C LYS A 425 -21.80 4.82 -16.79
N ARG A 426 -22.26 5.06 -15.54
CA ARG A 426 -23.69 5.19 -15.24
C ARG A 426 -24.26 6.47 -15.85
N PRO A 427 -25.51 6.44 -16.36
CA PRO A 427 -26.19 7.63 -16.89
C PRO A 427 -26.30 8.74 -15.84
N GLU A 428 -26.35 9.98 -16.30
CA GLU A 428 -26.39 11.19 -15.45
C GLU A 428 -27.59 11.21 -14.49
N THR A 429 -28.73 10.74 -14.94
CA THR A 429 -29.98 10.61 -14.13
C THR A 429 -29.81 9.73 -12.89
N THR A 430 -29.00 8.68 -12.97
CA THR A 430 -28.69 7.81 -11.81
C THR A 430 -27.65 8.45 -10.89
N ARG A 431 -26.76 9.30 -11.44
CA ARG A 431 -25.77 10.05 -10.67
C ARG A 431 -26.41 11.17 -9.84
N GLU A 432 -27.45 11.83 -10.36
CA GLU A 432 -28.21 12.86 -9.63
C GLU A 432 -29.00 12.27 -8.46
N ALA A 433 -29.60 11.10 -8.63
CA ALA A 433 -30.27 10.39 -7.55
C ALA A 433 -29.30 9.97 -6.42
N ASP A 434 -28.11 9.50 -6.78
CA ASP A 434 -27.03 9.21 -5.82
C ASP A 434 -26.55 10.49 -5.11
N GLY A 435 -26.47 11.63 -5.82
CA GLY A 435 -26.07 12.94 -5.27
C GLY A 435 -27.09 13.54 -4.29
N ILE A 436 -28.39 13.37 -4.56
CA ILE A 436 -29.46 13.81 -3.65
C ILE A 436 -29.43 12.98 -2.35
N ALA A 437 -29.22 11.68 -2.46
CA ALA A 437 -29.06 10.81 -1.29
C ALA A 437 -27.79 11.16 -0.48
N GLU A 438 -26.71 11.61 -1.14
CA GLU A 438 -25.48 12.11 -0.49
C GLU A 438 -25.74 13.36 0.35
N ASP A 439 -26.49 14.32 -0.20
CA ASP A 439 -26.84 15.57 0.49
C ASP A 439 -27.79 15.34 1.67
N GLU A 440 -28.72 14.40 1.56
CA GLU A 440 -29.59 13.98 2.67
C GLU A 440 -28.80 13.33 3.82
N VAL A 441 -27.91 12.40 3.51
CA VAL A 441 -27.04 11.74 4.52
C VAL A 441 -26.10 12.77 5.17
N ALA A 442 -25.56 13.71 4.40
CA ALA A 442 -24.73 14.80 4.94
C ALA A 442 -25.52 15.79 5.80
N ARG A 443 -26.81 16.02 5.50
CA ARG A 443 -27.73 16.82 6.34
C ARG A 443 -28.08 16.10 7.63
N MET A 444 -28.41 14.82 7.58
CA MET A 444 -28.71 14.01 8.77
C MET A 444 -27.51 13.94 9.72
N ALA A 445 -26.31 13.75 9.19
CA ALA A 445 -25.08 13.77 9.99
C ALA A 445 -24.83 15.14 10.65
N ARG A 446 -25.08 16.26 9.97
CA ARG A 446 -24.96 17.61 10.56
C ARG A 446 -25.98 17.88 11.65
N ASN A 447 -27.22 17.41 11.48
CA ASN A 447 -28.27 17.59 12.47
C ASN A 447 -28.03 16.77 13.73
N SER A 448 -27.53 15.52 13.62
CA SER A 448 -27.17 14.69 14.76
C SER A 448 -26.00 15.27 15.59
N PHE A 449 -25.05 15.94 14.93
CA PHE A 449 -23.96 16.66 15.66
C PHE A 449 -24.45 17.96 16.34
N SER A 450 -25.43 18.64 15.74
CA SER A 450 -26.06 19.83 16.33
C SER A 450 -26.90 19.47 17.58
N GLU A 451 -27.65 18.38 17.55
CA GLU A 451 -28.44 17.91 18.69
C GLU A 451 -27.57 17.37 19.83
N ALA A 452 -26.45 16.69 19.53
CA ALA A 452 -25.50 16.26 20.54
C ALA A 452 -24.77 17.44 21.24
N GLY A 453 -24.53 18.54 20.51
CA GLY A 453 -23.95 19.77 21.07
C GLY A 453 -24.88 20.52 22.01
N THR A 454 -26.19 20.46 21.80
CA THR A 454 -27.19 21.10 22.68
C THR A 454 -27.48 20.32 23.97
N CYS A 455 -27.20 19.02 23.99
CA CYS A 455 -27.41 18.17 25.17
C CYS A 455 -26.23 18.24 26.18
N LEU A 456 -25.10 18.84 25.79
CA LEU A 456 -23.92 19.05 26.66
C LEU A 456 -23.86 20.44 27.32
N THR A 457 -24.84 21.31 27.04
CA THR A 457 -24.93 22.68 27.58
C THR A 457 -26.14 22.91 28.50
N THR A 458 -26.90 21.90 28.81
CA THR A 458 -27.94 21.86 29.87
C THR A 458 -27.54 20.86 30.92
#